data_b513f8010f0247e60268ba39cc5d5f62
#
_entry.id   b513f8010f0247e60268ba39cc5d5f62
#
_cell.length_a   1.000
_cell.length_b   1.000
_cell.length_c   1.000
_cell.angle_alpha   90.00
_cell.angle_beta   90.00
_cell.angle_gamma   90.00
#
_symmetry.space_group_name_H-M   'P 1'
#
loop_
_entity.id
_entity.type
_entity.pdbx_description
1 polymer ?
#
loop_
_entity_poly.entity_id
_entity_poly.type
_entity_poly.pdbx_seq_one_letter_code
_entity_poly.pdbx_strand_id
1 'polypeptide(L)'
;MAWLAFGRCVVRSRILPWAILLIAAVAYPLGALAHGRPSFPNRADCIRPAKHDGNLEAVFGRFATSARADAVLRRALKVGFKGTQIESDGCGLLKVTLHGIPTLQVGRDFIAEARTAGFNPRLEQSKP
;
A
#
# COMPACT_ATOMS: atom_id res chain seq x y z
N MET A 1 -78.08 26.64 14.04
CA MET A 1 -76.76 26.99 13.52
C MET A 1 -75.77 26.04 14.16
N ALA A 2 -75.33 25.00 13.50
CA ALA A 2 -74.47 23.94 13.99
C ALA A 2 -73.12 24.06 13.31
N TRP A 3 -72.08 24.31 14.08
CA TRP A 3 -70.71 24.28 13.63
C TRP A 3 -70.12 22.90 13.91
N LEU A 4 -69.91 22.13 12.86
CA LEU A 4 -69.19 20.87 12.91
C LEU A 4 -67.69 21.17 12.80
N ALA A 5 -66.99 21.01 13.91
CA ALA A 5 -65.53 21.06 13.95
C ALA A 5 -64.99 19.70 13.46
N PHE A 6 -64.45 19.69 12.25
CA PHE A 6 -63.65 18.57 11.76
C PHE A 6 -62.27 18.53 12.41
N GLY A 7 -62.13 17.69 13.41
CA GLY A 7 -60.85 17.37 14.00
C GLY A 7 -59.99 16.57 13.04
N ARG A 8 -58.98 17.21 12.44
CA ARG A 8 -57.94 16.50 11.69
C ARG A 8 -57.04 15.79 12.67
N CYS A 9 -57.21 14.48 12.80
CA CYS A 9 -56.26 13.60 13.43
C CYS A 9 -54.98 13.54 12.56
N VAL A 10 -54.00 14.38 12.86
CA VAL A 10 -52.65 14.25 12.30
C VAL A 10 -51.97 13.12 13.04
N VAL A 11 -52.11 11.91 12.54
CA VAL A 11 -51.28 10.79 12.95
C VAL A 11 -49.86 11.08 12.43
N ARG A 12 -49.07 11.73 13.25
CA ARG A 12 -47.64 11.86 13.02
C ARG A 12 -47.01 10.47 13.17
N SER A 13 -46.92 9.75 12.07
CA SER A 13 -46.22 8.47 12.03
C SER A 13 -44.70 8.73 12.19
N ARG A 14 -44.23 8.77 13.43
CA ARG A 14 -42.83 8.84 13.78
C ARG A 14 -42.05 7.53 13.48
N ILE A 15 -42.76 6.56 12.88
CA ILE A 15 -42.21 5.22 12.60
C ILE A 15 -41.43 5.17 11.28
N LEU A 16 -41.78 6.06 10.31
CA LEU A 16 -41.15 6.06 8.99
C LEU A 16 -39.61 6.24 8.99
N PRO A 17 -39.03 7.16 9.78
CA PRO A 17 -37.59 7.32 9.75
C PRO A 17 -36.80 6.14 10.34
N TRP A 18 -37.40 5.42 11.30
CA TRP A 18 -36.77 4.25 11.91
C TRP A 18 -36.76 3.03 10.99
N ALA A 19 -37.83 2.84 10.17
CA ALA A 19 -37.90 1.77 9.19
C ALA A 19 -36.83 1.94 8.09
N ILE A 20 -36.62 3.17 7.63
CA ILE A 20 -35.57 3.48 6.62
C ILE A 20 -34.17 3.24 7.20
N LEU A 21 -33.93 3.61 8.44
CA LEU A 21 -32.65 3.38 9.12
C LEU A 21 -32.35 1.89 9.32
N LEU A 22 -33.36 1.08 9.66
CA LEU A 22 -33.20 -0.36 9.80
C LEU A 22 -32.92 -1.05 8.47
N ILE A 23 -33.54 -0.64 7.37
CA ILE A 23 -33.30 -1.18 6.02
C ILE A 23 -31.87 -0.81 5.57
N ALA A 24 -31.41 0.41 5.82
CA ALA A 24 -30.04 0.81 5.50
C ALA A 24 -28.99 0.02 6.32
N ALA A 25 -29.26 -0.27 7.59
CA ALA A 25 -28.35 -1.03 8.45
C ALA A 25 -28.24 -2.51 8.06
N VAL A 26 -29.29 -3.10 7.49
CA VAL A 26 -29.28 -4.51 7.03
C VAL A 26 -28.69 -4.63 5.61
N ALA A 27 -28.93 -3.64 4.74
CA ALA A 27 -28.42 -3.67 3.37
C ALA A 27 -26.88 -3.43 3.29
N TYR A 28 -26.33 -2.62 4.20
CA TYR A 28 -24.90 -2.29 4.19
C TYR A 28 -23.97 -3.49 4.42
N PRO A 29 -24.19 -4.38 5.39
CA PRO A 29 -23.31 -5.52 5.59
C PRO A 29 -23.43 -6.59 4.49
N LEU A 30 -24.60 -6.72 3.86
CA LEU A 30 -24.80 -7.69 2.76
C LEU A 30 -24.08 -7.25 1.48
N GLY A 31 -24.03 -5.95 1.19
CA GLY A 31 -23.25 -5.42 0.08
C GLY A 31 -21.74 -5.59 0.28
N ALA A 32 -21.26 -5.45 1.50
CA ALA A 32 -19.84 -5.65 1.82
C ALA A 32 -19.40 -7.13 1.75
N LEU A 33 -20.33 -8.07 1.96
CA LEU A 33 -20.08 -9.51 1.83
C LEU A 33 -20.12 -10.00 0.38
N ALA A 34 -20.86 -9.30 -0.50
CA ALA A 34 -20.96 -9.65 -1.92
C ALA A 34 -19.74 -9.18 -2.74
N HIS A 35 -19.06 -8.14 -2.30
CA HIS A 35 -17.78 -7.74 -2.87
C HIS A 35 -16.70 -8.53 -2.13
N GLY A 36 -16.20 -9.60 -2.73
CA GLY A 36 -15.11 -10.39 -2.16
C GLY A 36 -14.02 -9.46 -1.63
N ARG A 37 -13.45 -9.78 -0.47
CA ARG A 37 -12.34 -9.00 0.09
C ARG A 37 -11.29 -8.82 -1.00
N PRO A 38 -10.86 -7.59 -1.31
CA PRO A 38 -9.77 -7.41 -2.25
C PRO A 38 -8.59 -8.26 -1.76
N SER A 39 -8.22 -9.27 -2.54
CA SER A 39 -7.03 -10.06 -2.26
C SER A 39 -5.83 -9.17 -2.56
N PHE A 40 -5.32 -8.51 -1.54
CA PHE A 40 -4.02 -7.85 -1.68
C PHE A 40 -2.95 -8.94 -1.82
N PRO A 41 -2.01 -8.79 -2.76
CA PRO A 41 -0.90 -9.71 -2.88
C PRO A 41 -0.20 -9.82 -1.52
N ASN A 42 0.15 -11.03 -1.13
CA ASN A 42 0.89 -11.26 0.11
C ASN A 42 2.22 -10.53 0.00
N ARG A 43 2.64 -9.82 1.05
CA ARG A 43 3.89 -9.07 1.06
C ARG A 43 5.12 -9.93 0.73
N ALA A 44 5.05 -11.22 1.01
CA ALA A 44 6.07 -12.20 0.62
C ALA A 44 6.23 -12.33 -0.89
N ASP A 45 5.16 -12.11 -1.69
CA ASP A 45 5.20 -12.23 -3.14
C ASP A 45 5.93 -11.05 -3.80
N CYS A 46 6.09 -9.94 -3.07
CA CYS A 46 6.76 -8.74 -3.55
C CYS A 46 8.24 -8.67 -3.17
N ILE A 47 8.71 -9.57 -2.31
CA ILE A 47 10.10 -9.70 -1.89
C ILE A 47 10.66 -10.96 -2.54
N ARG A 48 11.60 -10.79 -3.46
CA ARG A 48 12.28 -11.90 -4.15
C ARG A 48 13.72 -12.00 -3.69
N PRO A 49 14.05 -12.86 -2.72
CA PRO A 49 15.43 -13.01 -2.28
C PRO A 49 16.34 -13.38 -3.44
N ALA A 50 17.52 -12.79 -3.49
CA ALA A 50 18.54 -13.12 -4.48
C ALA A 50 18.98 -14.57 -4.32
N LYS A 51 18.80 -15.40 -5.37
CA LYS A 51 19.11 -16.84 -5.36
C LYS A 51 20.18 -17.23 -6.36
N HIS A 52 20.32 -16.47 -7.43
CA HIS A 52 21.25 -16.75 -8.54
C HIS A 52 21.81 -15.44 -9.11
N ASP A 53 22.89 -15.54 -9.84
CA ASP A 53 23.48 -14.41 -10.55
C ASP A 53 22.56 -13.92 -11.69
N GLY A 54 22.72 -12.65 -12.04
CA GLY A 54 21.95 -11.98 -13.08
C GLY A 54 20.70 -11.29 -12.57
N ASN A 55 20.42 -10.12 -13.09
CA ASN A 55 19.25 -9.30 -12.77
C ASN A 55 19.01 -9.10 -11.27
N LEU A 56 20.06 -8.73 -10.54
CA LEU A 56 19.96 -8.42 -9.13
C LEU A 56 19.76 -6.92 -8.92
N GLU A 57 19.06 -6.61 -7.83
CA GLU A 57 18.85 -5.25 -7.35
C GLU A 57 19.17 -5.13 -5.87
N ALA A 58 19.71 -3.99 -5.46
CA ALA A 58 19.88 -3.65 -4.06
C ALA A 58 18.72 -2.74 -3.60
N VAL A 59 17.91 -3.21 -2.68
CA VAL A 59 16.74 -2.49 -2.16
C VAL A 59 17.12 -1.81 -0.84
N PHE A 60 17.18 -0.48 -0.85
CA PHE A 60 17.50 0.36 0.33
C PHE A 60 16.35 0.45 1.32
N GLY A 61 15.12 0.22 0.89
CA GLY A 61 13.94 0.19 1.73
C GLY A 61 12.64 0.25 0.95
N ARG A 62 11.55 0.02 1.68
CA ARG A 62 10.17 0.13 1.19
C ARG A 62 9.38 1.08 2.07
N PHE A 63 8.65 1.99 1.46
CA PHE A 63 8.01 3.11 2.13
C PHE A 63 6.57 3.27 1.67
N ALA A 64 5.69 3.62 2.60
CA ALA A 64 4.28 3.89 2.30
C ALA A 64 4.06 5.29 1.69
N THR A 65 5.03 6.20 1.82
CA THR A 65 4.92 7.58 1.35
C THR A 65 6.11 7.97 0.45
N SER A 66 5.84 8.78 -0.57
CA SER A 66 6.86 9.32 -1.45
C SER A 66 7.90 10.15 -0.70
N ALA A 67 7.48 10.95 0.28
CA ALA A 67 8.37 11.81 1.05
C ALA A 67 9.50 11.02 1.75
N ARG A 68 9.17 9.83 2.31
CA ARG A 68 10.19 8.96 2.94
C ARG A 68 11.09 8.30 1.90
N ALA A 69 10.51 7.84 0.79
CA ALA A 69 11.28 7.26 -0.30
C ALA A 69 12.26 8.29 -0.88
N ASP A 70 11.79 9.52 -1.15
CA ASP A 70 12.62 10.62 -1.65
C ASP A 70 13.76 11.00 -0.69
N ALA A 71 13.51 10.98 0.61
CA ALA A 71 14.55 11.27 1.59
C ALA A 71 15.70 10.25 1.52
N VAL A 72 15.36 8.95 1.40
CA VAL A 72 16.36 7.88 1.26
C VAL A 72 17.06 7.96 -0.09
N LEU A 73 16.31 8.20 -1.19
CA LEU A 73 16.88 8.38 -2.52
C LEU A 73 17.92 9.51 -2.54
N ARG A 74 17.55 10.71 -2.07
CA ARG A 74 18.49 11.85 -2.03
C ARG A 74 19.74 11.54 -1.21
N ARG A 75 19.58 10.84 -0.08
CA ARG A 75 20.73 10.44 0.75
C ARG A 75 21.63 9.44 0.01
N ALA A 76 21.05 8.45 -0.68
CA ALA A 76 21.80 7.47 -1.46
C ALA A 76 22.58 8.14 -2.60
N LEU A 77 21.93 9.03 -3.35
CA LEU A 77 22.58 9.79 -4.43
C LEU A 77 23.70 10.70 -3.91
N LYS A 78 23.51 11.34 -2.74
CA LYS A 78 24.53 12.21 -2.11
C LYS A 78 25.78 11.43 -1.71
N VAL A 79 25.63 10.19 -1.28
CA VAL A 79 26.76 9.32 -0.91
C VAL A 79 27.47 8.73 -2.15
N GLY A 80 26.85 8.80 -3.32
CA GLY A 80 27.47 8.37 -4.58
C GLY A 80 26.83 7.12 -5.20
N PHE A 81 25.75 6.58 -4.65
CA PHE A 81 25.01 5.45 -5.25
C PHE A 81 24.16 5.93 -6.43
N LYS A 82 24.85 6.30 -7.51
CA LYS A 82 24.23 6.77 -8.76
C LYS A 82 23.41 5.64 -9.39
N GLY A 83 22.26 6.01 -9.97
CA GLY A 83 21.35 5.01 -10.56
C GLY A 83 20.32 4.45 -9.58
N THR A 84 20.36 4.88 -8.31
CA THR A 84 19.27 4.59 -7.36
C THR A 84 18.00 5.30 -7.80
N GLN A 85 16.86 4.62 -7.77
CA GLN A 85 15.56 5.13 -8.20
C GLN A 85 14.43 4.64 -7.30
N ILE A 86 13.26 5.28 -7.42
CA ILE A 86 12.05 4.88 -6.69
C ILE A 86 11.13 4.15 -7.67
N GLU A 87 10.62 3.01 -7.24
CA GLU A 87 9.68 2.18 -8.01
C GLU A 87 8.55 1.68 -7.12
N SER A 88 7.45 1.25 -7.74
CA SER A 88 6.43 0.48 -7.04
C SER A 88 6.94 -0.94 -6.77
N ASP A 89 6.75 -1.43 -5.56
CA ASP A 89 7.09 -2.82 -5.24
C ASP A 89 6.03 -3.84 -5.72
N GLY A 90 4.90 -3.36 -6.23
CA GLY A 90 3.77 -4.19 -6.65
C GLY A 90 2.84 -4.62 -5.50
N CYS A 91 3.16 -4.30 -4.25
CA CYS A 91 2.36 -4.57 -3.05
C CYS A 91 1.89 -3.30 -2.33
N GLY A 92 1.83 -2.18 -3.05
CA GLY A 92 1.33 -0.92 -2.53
C GLY A 92 2.37 -0.07 -1.79
N LEU A 93 3.65 -0.45 -1.84
CA LEU A 93 4.75 0.35 -1.30
C LEU A 93 5.64 0.88 -2.41
N LEU A 94 6.38 1.93 -2.10
CA LEU A 94 7.46 2.46 -2.93
C LEU A 94 8.77 1.86 -2.45
N LYS A 95 9.52 1.19 -3.34
CA LYS A 95 10.86 0.71 -3.04
C LYS A 95 11.92 1.67 -3.61
N VAL A 96 12.95 1.91 -2.84
CA VAL A 96 14.16 2.62 -3.28
C VAL A 96 15.19 1.57 -3.65
N THR A 97 15.59 1.50 -4.92
CA THR A 97 16.39 0.39 -5.44
C THR A 97 17.47 0.86 -6.40
N LEU A 98 18.54 0.05 -6.49
CA LEU A 98 19.59 0.18 -7.50
C LEU A 98 19.67 -1.13 -8.27
N HIS A 99 19.48 -1.05 -9.58
CA HIS A 99 19.50 -2.20 -10.49
C HIS A 99 20.88 -2.44 -11.11
N GLY A 100 20.96 -3.53 -11.87
CA GLY A 100 22.12 -3.81 -12.71
C GLY A 100 23.28 -4.47 -11.97
N ILE A 101 23.02 -5.13 -10.87
CA ILE A 101 24.02 -5.91 -10.15
C ILE A 101 24.16 -7.27 -10.83
N PRO A 102 25.33 -7.62 -11.40
CA PRO A 102 25.46 -8.79 -12.26
C PRO A 102 25.56 -10.11 -11.49
N THR A 103 26.20 -10.11 -10.33
CA THR A 103 26.44 -11.34 -9.55
C THR A 103 26.15 -11.17 -8.08
N LEU A 104 25.91 -12.27 -7.39
CA LEU A 104 25.72 -12.29 -5.94
C LEU A 104 26.94 -11.76 -5.18
N GLN A 105 28.14 -12.00 -5.70
CA GLN A 105 29.37 -11.49 -5.06
C GLN A 105 29.42 -9.97 -5.13
N VAL A 106 29.26 -9.38 -6.32
CA VAL A 106 29.21 -7.92 -6.50
C VAL A 106 28.09 -7.31 -5.63
N GLY A 107 26.95 -7.98 -5.52
CA GLY A 107 25.87 -7.55 -4.66
C GLY A 107 26.23 -7.53 -3.17
N ARG A 108 26.98 -8.54 -2.70
CA ARG A 108 27.45 -8.59 -1.29
C ARG A 108 28.46 -7.49 -1.01
N ASP A 109 29.39 -7.26 -1.93
CA ASP A 109 30.39 -6.21 -1.80
C ASP A 109 29.73 -4.83 -1.78
N PHE A 110 28.75 -4.60 -2.67
CA PHE A 110 27.93 -3.40 -2.66
C PHE A 110 27.18 -3.19 -1.34
N ILE A 111 26.57 -4.24 -0.79
CA ILE A 111 25.87 -4.16 0.51
C ILE A 111 26.85 -3.82 1.63
N ALA A 112 28.05 -4.39 1.62
CA ALA A 112 29.08 -4.07 2.61
C ALA A 112 29.46 -2.59 2.55
N GLU A 113 29.69 -2.06 1.34
CA GLU A 113 29.95 -0.64 1.12
C GLU A 113 28.79 0.26 1.59
N ALA A 114 27.57 -0.09 1.21
CA ALA A 114 26.39 0.66 1.61
C ALA A 114 26.18 0.69 3.13
N ARG A 115 26.55 -0.38 3.82
CA ARG A 115 26.52 -0.41 5.30
C ARG A 115 27.51 0.55 5.92
N THR A 116 28.70 0.72 5.37
CA THR A 116 29.66 1.72 5.86
C THR A 116 29.12 3.14 5.69
N ALA A 117 28.29 3.37 4.69
CA ALA A 117 27.59 4.63 4.47
C ALA A 117 26.31 4.80 5.31
N GLY A 118 26.00 3.83 6.20
CA GLY A 118 24.88 3.88 7.13
C GLY A 118 23.54 3.48 6.50
N PHE A 119 23.56 2.70 5.41
CA PHE A 119 22.38 2.03 4.85
C PHE A 119 22.37 0.56 5.26
N ASN A 120 21.20 -0.09 5.10
CA ASN A 120 21.07 -1.53 5.30
C ASN A 120 20.25 -2.13 4.14
N PRO A 121 20.78 -2.08 2.91
CA PRO A 121 20.07 -2.61 1.76
C PRO A 121 20.00 -4.13 1.80
N ARG A 122 19.03 -4.67 1.06
CA ARG A 122 18.88 -6.11 0.82
C ARG A 122 19.08 -6.40 -0.66
N LEU A 123 19.73 -7.52 -0.95
CA LEU A 123 19.89 -8.00 -2.31
C LEU A 123 18.66 -8.82 -2.69
N GLU A 124 18.02 -8.45 -3.77
CA GLU A 124 16.82 -9.11 -4.28
C GLU A 124 16.99 -9.44 -5.76
N GLN A 125 16.19 -10.39 -6.22
CA GLN A 125 16.10 -10.69 -7.65
C GLN A 125 15.20 -9.64 -8.30
N SER A 126 15.73 -8.92 -9.27
CA SER A 126 14.95 -7.95 -10.04
C SER A 126 13.81 -8.64 -10.78
N LYS A 127 12.72 -7.91 -10.96
CA LYS A 127 11.62 -8.37 -11.80
C LYS A 127 12.06 -8.35 -13.27
N PRO A 128 11.79 -9.41 -14.06
CA PRO A 128 12.05 -9.41 -15.50
C PRO A 128 11.22 -8.35 -16.23
#